data_3b9f7cdd7c3066009c9a8afbd709c0b4
#
_entry.id   3b9f7cdd7c3066009c9a8afbd709c0b4
#
_cell.length_a   1.000
_cell.length_b   1.000
_cell.length_c   1.000
_cell.angle_alpha   90.00
_cell.angle_beta   90.00
_cell.angle_gamma   90.00
#
_symmetry.space_group_name_H-M   'P 1'
#
loop_
_entity.id
_entity.type
_entity.pdbx_description
1 polymer ?
#
loop_
_entity_poly.entity_id
_entity_poly.type
_entity_poly.pdbx_seq_one_letter_code
_entity_poly.pdbx_strand_id
1 'polypeptide(L)'
;MPDLQRLLFELTSGNDDRAEKVIPQLMGMGELALPALLELTRSELEDHRWWAVRALAVSPHTQIETLLPLLKDPASQVRAATALALGLHPDEAAIPALIETMSDEDSMTAGLAGNALIKIGKPAVAALIETMKEAPLSVRILVLRTLAEIRDHRAIPVLMKSMNEESAVLQYWAQTGLERLGLDMVYIKP
;
A
#
# COMPACT_ATOMS: atom_id res chain seq x y z
N MET A 1 33.65 10.28 6.20
CA MET A 1 32.34 9.88 5.64
C MET A 1 32.10 8.44 6.03
N PRO A 2 30.88 8.03 6.42
CA PRO A 2 30.59 6.63 6.65
C PRO A 2 30.85 5.85 5.34
N ASP A 3 31.49 4.70 5.48
CA ASP A 3 31.75 3.81 4.34
C ASP A 3 30.44 3.15 3.90
N LEU A 4 29.96 3.45 2.68
CA LEU A 4 28.73 2.91 2.13
C LEU A 4 28.75 1.36 2.15
N GLN A 5 29.86 0.73 1.82
CA GLN A 5 29.97 -0.73 1.80
C GLN A 5 29.77 -1.31 3.21
N ARG A 6 30.32 -0.68 4.23
CA ARG A 6 30.11 -1.09 5.63
C ARG A 6 28.65 -0.96 6.01
N LEU A 7 27.97 0.15 5.66
CA LEU A 7 26.56 0.34 5.98
C LEU A 7 25.65 -0.69 5.28
N LEU A 8 25.95 -1.02 4.03
CA LEU A 8 25.21 -2.05 3.30
C LEU A 8 25.46 -3.45 3.90
N PHE A 9 26.69 -3.75 4.32
CA PHE A 9 26.98 -4.99 5.04
C PHE A 9 26.21 -5.11 6.36
N GLU A 10 26.12 -4.04 7.14
CA GLU A 10 25.33 -4.04 8.37
C GLU A 10 23.81 -4.13 8.07
N LEU A 11 23.34 -3.49 7.00
CA LEU A 11 21.93 -3.57 6.57
C LEU A 11 21.52 -5.00 6.21
N THR A 12 22.43 -5.79 5.64
CA THR A 12 22.20 -7.15 5.16
C THR A 12 22.84 -8.23 6.06
N SER A 13 23.14 -7.87 7.31
CA SER A 13 23.88 -8.76 8.24
C SER A 13 23.04 -9.90 8.83
N GLY A 14 21.72 -9.94 8.57
CA GLY A 14 20.79 -10.85 9.23
C GLY A 14 20.53 -10.48 10.71
N ASN A 15 20.89 -9.27 11.12
CA ASN A 15 20.64 -8.75 12.46
C ASN A 15 19.82 -7.47 12.36
N ASP A 16 18.54 -7.54 12.74
CA ASP A 16 17.57 -6.45 12.61
C ASP A 16 17.99 -5.18 13.36
N ASP A 17 18.58 -5.32 14.56
CA ASP A 17 19.04 -4.18 15.34
C ASP A 17 20.17 -3.41 14.66
N ARG A 18 21.05 -4.10 13.93
CA ARG A 18 22.13 -3.49 13.16
C ARG A 18 21.55 -2.83 11.90
N ALA A 19 20.70 -3.53 11.20
CA ALA A 19 20.06 -3.04 9.99
C ALA A 19 19.26 -1.75 10.24
N GLU A 20 18.41 -1.71 11.26
CA GLU A 20 17.66 -0.50 11.63
C GLU A 20 18.58 0.67 12.01
N LYS A 21 19.68 0.43 12.72
CA LYS A 21 20.63 1.49 13.13
C LYS A 21 21.37 2.15 11.98
N VAL A 22 21.54 1.48 10.84
CA VAL A 22 22.26 2.05 9.69
C VAL A 22 21.35 2.77 8.71
N ILE A 23 20.04 2.56 8.74
CA ILE A 23 19.08 3.26 7.87
C ILE A 23 19.23 4.79 7.95
N PRO A 24 19.24 5.43 9.14
CA PRO A 24 19.44 6.88 9.22
C PRO A 24 20.78 7.35 8.63
N GLN A 25 21.84 6.52 8.74
CA GLN A 25 23.15 6.84 8.19
C GLN A 25 23.14 6.75 6.66
N LEU A 26 22.46 5.72 6.09
CA LEU A 26 22.23 5.61 4.64
C LEU A 26 21.42 6.78 4.11
N MET A 27 20.38 7.20 4.83
CA MET A 27 19.58 8.38 4.48
C MET A 27 20.41 9.66 4.51
N GLY A 28 21.34 9.79 5.46
CA GLY A 28 22.31 10.92 5.52
C GLY A 28 23.28 10.98 4.34
N MET A 29 23.42 9.90 3.57
CA MET A 29 24.21 9.87 2.33
C MET A 29 23.41 10.38 1.11
N GLY A 30 22.10 10.57 1.25
CA GLY A 30 21.24 11.07 0.18
C GLY A 30 21.24 10.17 -1.07
N GLU A 31 21.38 10.78 -2.24
CA GLU A 31 21.38 10.07 -3.52
C GLU A 31 22.56 9.08 -3.69
N LEU A 32 23.63 9.21 -2.90
CA LEU A 32 24.78 8.30 -3.01
C LEU A 32 24.46 6.85 -2.60
N ALA A 33 23.52 6.66 -1.68
CA ALA A 33 23.08 5.32 -1.25
C ALA A 33 22.08 4.68 -2.21
N LEU A 34 21.34 5.50 -2.97
CA LEU A 34 20.21 5.04 -3.78
C LEU A 34 20.56 3.93 -4.79
N PRO A 35 21.61 4.04 -5.62
CA PRO A 35 21.96 2.98 -6.58
C PRO A 35 22.22 1.63 -5.92
N ALA A 36 22.89 1.63 -4.76
CA ALA A 36 23.20 0.41 -4.04
C ALA A 36 21.94 -0.21 -3.39
N LEU A 37 21.03 0.60 -2.86
CA LEU A 37 19.75 0.13 -2.35
C LEU A 37 18.87 -0.44 -3.46
N LEU A 38 18.85 0.19 -4.64
CA LEU A 38 18.15 -0.34 -5.82
C LEU A 38 18.75 -1.65 -6.32
N GLU A 39 20.04 -1.83 -6.22
CA GLU A 39 20.67 -3.12 -6.56
C GLU A 39 20.28 -4.21 -5.56
N LEU A 40 20.23 -3.90 -4.26
CA LEU A 40 19.77 -4.83 -3.23
C LEU A 40 18.32 -5.29 -3.43
N THR A 41 17.44 -4.49 -4.04
CA THR A 41 16.08 -4.93 -4.37
C THR A 41 16.02 -6.07 -5.39
N ARG A 42 17.14 -6.37 -6.06
CA ARG A 42 17.28 -7.47 -7.02
C ARG A 42 18.03 -8.68 -6.46
N SER A 43 18.39 -8.64 -5.18
CA SER A 43 19.09 -9.76 -4.52
C SER A 43 18.28 -11.05 -4.59
N GLU A 44 18.95 -12.19 -4.70
CA GLU A 44 18.30 -13.50 -4.57
C GLU A 44 17.76 -13.74 -3.17
N LEU A 45 18.36 -13.13 -2.15
CA LEU A 45 17.94 -13.24 -0.74
C LEU A 45 16.78 -12.30 -0.46
N GLU A 46 15.65 -12.85 0.00
CA GLU A 46 14.45 -12.07 0.34
C GLU A 46 14.72 -11.03 1.42
N ASP A 47 15.52 -11.38 2.43
CA ASP A 47 15.88 -10.50 3.53
C ASP A 47 16.60 -9.23 3.03
N HIS A 48 17.51 -9.37 2.07
CA HIS A 48 18.20 -8.23 1.44
C HIS A 48 17.22 -7.33 0.69
N ARG A 49 16.27 -7.92 -0.06
CA ARG A 49 15.24 -7.16 -0.78
C ARG A 49 14.32 -6.42 0.19
N TRP A 50 13.93 -7.09 1.29
CA TRP A 50 13.09 -6.50 2.33
C TRP A 50 13.77 -5.30 2.98
N TRP A 51 15.04 -5.43 3.40
CA TRP A 51 15.80 -4.34 4.01
C TRP A 51 16.04 -3.18 3.03
N ALA A 52 16.25 -3.48 1.75
CA ALA A 52 16.35 -2.45 0.71
C ALA A 52 15.04 -1.65 0.60
N VAL A 53 13.89 -2.33 0.52
CA VAL A 53 12.56 -1.68 0.50
C VAL A 53 12.33 -0.87 1.77
N ARG A 54 12.70 -1.41 2.94
CA ARG A 54 12.58 -0.73 4.23
C ARG A 54 13.40 0.57 4.28
N ALA A 55 14.61 0.56 3.73
CA ALA A 55 15.45 1.75 3.61
C ALA A 55 14.88 2.75 2.59
N LEU A 56 14.45 2.27 1.41
CA LEU A 56 13.81 3.10 0.38
C LEU A 56 12.51 3.74 0.88
N ALA A 57 11.74 3.05 1.72
CA ALA A 57 10.49 3.57 2.28
C ALA A 57 10.65 4.87 3.08
N VAL A 58 11.82 5.12 3.65
CA VAL A 58 12.10 6.33 4.43
C VAL A 58 13.02 7.32 3.70
N SER A 59 13.46 6.98 2.48
CA SER A 59 14.30 7.85 1.67
C SER A 59 13.48 8.90 0.93
N PRO A 60 13.79 10.19 1.06
CA PRO A 60 13.11 11.25 0.31
C PRO A 60 13.42 11.25 -1.19
N HIS A 61 14.41 10.46 -1.62
CA HIS A 61 14.85 10.36 -3.02
C HIS A 61 14.26 9.15 -3.74
N THR A 62 13.41 8.37 -3.08
CA THR A 62 12.79 7.19 -3.69
C THR A 62 11.80 7.58 -4.78
N GLN A 63 11.98 6.99 -5.95
CA GLN A 63 11.06 7.13 -7.09
C GLN A 63 10.06 5.96 -7.06
N ILE A 64 8.79 6.27 -7.25
CA ILE A 64 7.70 5.28 -7.18
C ILE A 64 7.91 4.14 -8.18
N GLU A 65 8.37 4.44 -9.37
CA GLU A 65 8.61 3.48 -10.44
C GLU A 65 9.58 2.37 -10.04
N THR A 66 10.46 2.65 -9.08
CA THR A 66 11.42 1.67 -8.57
C THR A 66 10.78 0.67 -7.59
N LEU A 67 9.69 1.08 -6.93
CA LEU A 67 8.96 0.23 -5.99
C LEU A 67 7.88 -0.61 -6.66
N LEU A 68 7.23 -0.13 -7.73
CA LEU A 68 6.09 -0.82 -8.35
C LEU A 68 6.36 -2.30 -8.70
N PRO A 69 7.52 -2.68 -9.29
CA PRO A 69 7.80 -4.08 -9.60
C PRO A 69 7.84 -4.99 -8.37
N LEU A 70 8.21 -4.45 -7.20
CA LEU A 70 8.37 -5.21 -5.96
C LEU A 70 7.01 -5.59 -5.32
N LEU A 71 5.90 -5.03 -5.77
CA LEU A 71 4.56 -5.52 -5.45
C LEU A 71 4.30 -6.94 -5.99
N LYS A 72 5.14 -7.43 -6.92
CA LYS A 72 5.08 -8.78 -7.50
C LYS A 72 6.25 -9.67 -7.02
N ASP A 73 6.92 -9.28 -5.94
CA ASP A 73 8.01 -10.08 -5.35
C ASP A 73 7.50 -11.47 -4.93
N PRO A 74 8.28 -12.55 -5.14
CA PRO A 74 7.87 -13.87 -4.70
C PRO A 74 7.65 -13.97 -3.18
N ALA A 75 8.37 -13.18 -2.37
CA ALA A 75 8.21 -13.15 -0.92
C ALA A 75 7.10 -12.16 -0.51
N SER A 76 6.10 -12.65 0.23
CA SER A 76 4.98 -11.82 0.69
C SER A 76 5.44 -10.66 1.59
N GLN A 77 6.48 -10.87 2.41
CA GLN A 77 7.04 -9.85 3.27
C GLN A 77 7.60 -8.67 2.47
N VAL A 78 8.23 -8.92 1.32
CA VAL A 78 8.72 -7.87 0.43
C VAL A 78 7.55 -7.14 -0.23
N ARG A 79 6.52 -7.86 -0.69
CA ARG A 79 5.29 -7.25 -1.24
C ARG A 79 4.60 -6.35 -0.21
N ALA A 80 4.45 -6.85 1.03
CA ALA A 80 3.85 -6.10 2.14
C ALA A 80 4.65 -4.83 2.48
N ALA A 81 5.98 -4.95 2.60
CA ALA A 81 6.87 -3.81 2.83
C ALA A 81 6.77 -2.78 1.69
N THR A 82 6.66 -3.26 0.44
CA THR A 82 6.50 -2.40 -0.74
C THR A 82 5.17 -1.65 -0.72
N ALA A 83 4.06 -2.32 -0.41
CA ALA A 83 2.76 -1.67 -0.29
C ALA A 83 2.76 -0.60 0.83
N LEU A 84 3.44 -0.89 1.95
CA LEU A 84 3.64 0.09 3.02
C LEU A 84 4.49 1.28 2.54
N ALA A 85 5.60 1.03 1.84
CA ALA A 85 6.48 2.06 1.29
C ALA A 85 5.73 2.99 0.34
N LEU A 86 4.88 2.45 -0.54
CA LEU A 86 4.02 3.22 -1.45
C LEU A 86 2.99 4.08 -0.69
N GLY A 87 2.54 3.63 0.48
CA GLY A 87 1.70 4.44 1.36
C GLY A 87 2.44 5.60 2.04
N LEU A 88 3.76 5.54 2.17
CA LEU A 88 4.60 6.63 2.66
C LEU A 88 4.98 7.63 1.55
N HIS A 89 4.92 7.20 0.29
CA HIS A 89 5.14 8.00 -0.92
C HIS A 89 3.90 7.97 -1.82
N PRO A 90 2.77 8.59 -1.39
CA PRO A 90 1.51 8.50 -2.13
C PRO A 90 1.63 9.19 -3.49
N ASP A 91 1.44 8.40 -4.55
CA ASP A 91 1.48 8.86 -5.93
C ASP A 91 0.38 8.17 -6.77
N GLU A 92 -0.26 8.93 -7.64
CA GLU A 92 -1.34 8.43 -8.50
C GLU A 92 -0.87 7.32 -9.44
N ALA A 93 0.40 7.32 -9.86
CA ALA A 93 0.98 6.29 -10.72
C ALA A 93 0.94 4.89 -10.08
N ALA A 94 0.87 4.81 -8.74
CA ALA A 94 0.77 3.54 -8.03
C ALA A 94 -0.65 2.94 -8.01
N ILE A 95 -1.70 3.71 -8.36
CA ILE A 95 -3.10 3.27 -8.23
C ILE A 95 -3.37 1.92 -8.92
N PRO A 96 -3.02 1.72 -10.21
CA PRO A 96 -3.33 0.45 -10.88
C PRO A 96 -2.67 -0.76 -10.21
N ALA A 97 -1.39 -0.64 -9.85
CA ALA A 97 -0.64 -1.72 -9.22
C ALA A 97 -1.15 -2.02 -7.79
N LEU A 98 -1.51 -1.01 -7.01
CA LEU A 98 -2.09 -1.19 -5.68
C LEU A 98 -3.48 -1.83 -5.73
N ILE A 99 -4.31 -1.50 -6.72
CA ILE A 99 -5.61 -2.18 -6.94
C ILE A 99 -5.40 -3.65 -7.27
N GLU A 100 -4.45 -3.99 -8.15
CA GLU A 100 -4.10 -5.38 -8.44
C GLU A 100 -3.66 -6.11 -7.16
N THR A 101 -2.83 -5.45 -6.33
CA THR A 101 -2.33 -6.00 -5.06
C THR A 101 -3.43 -6.21 -4.01
N MET A 102 -4.59 -5.56 -4.10
CA MET A 102 -5.74 -5.89 -3.23
C MET A 102 -6.24 -7.32 -3.41
N SER A 103 -5.84 -8.01 -4.49
CA SER A 103 -6.13 -9.44 -4.73
C SER A 103 -5.00 -10.37 -4.27
N ASP A 104 -4.00 -9.86 -3.55
CA ASP A 104 -2.88 -10.67 -3.05
C ASP A 104 -3.36 -11.81 -2.16
N GLU A 105 -2.72 -12.98 -2.29
CA GLU A 105 -3.00 -14.16 -1.45
C GLU A 105 -2.69 -13.92 0.03
N ASP A 106 -1.68 -13.07 0.31
CA ASP A 106 -1.39 -12.60 1.66
C ASP A 106 -2.32 -11.43 2.03
N SER A 107 -3.20 -11.67 3.00
CA SER A 107 -4.19 -10.69 3.43
C SER A 107 -3.59 -9.41 4.03
N MET A 108 -2.38 -9.48 4.59
CA MET A 108 -1.65 -8.31 5.09
C MET A 108 -1.24 -7.42 3.91
N THR A 109 -0.63 -8.01 2.88
CA THR A 109 -0.24 -7.31 1.65
C THR A 109 -1.45 -6.63 1.00
N ALA A 110 -2.55 -7.37 0.81
CA ALA A 110 -3.80 -6.82 0.27
C ALA A 110 -4.33 -5.65 1.12
N GLY A 111 -4.32 -5.79 2.45
CA GLY A 111 -4.75 -4.73 3.37
C GLY A 111 -3.87 -3.49 3.32
N LEU A 112 -2.54 -3.66 3.20
CA LEU A 112 -1.58 -2.55 3.06
C LEU A 112 -1.74 -1.82 1.73
N ALA A 113 -2.04 -2.53 0.64
CA ALA A 113 -2.37 -1.90 -0.64
C ALA A 113 -3.60 -0.99 -0.53
N GLY A 114 -4.66 -1.46 0.16
CA GLY A 114 -5.82 -0.62 0.47
C GLY A 114 -5.45 0.62 1.29
N ASN A 115 -4.59 0.46 2.29
CA ASN A 115 -4.12 1.59 3.11
C ASN A 115 -3.29 2.59 2.28
N ALA A 116 -2.46 2.13 1.34
CA ALA A 116 -1.73 3.01 0.43
C ALA A 116 -2.69 3.80 -0.48
N LEU A 117 -3.74 3.16 -1.01
CA LEU A 117 -4.79 3.84 -1.78
C LEU A 117 -5.56 4.89 -0.96
N ILE A 118 -5.78 4.65 0.35
CA ILE A 118 -6.33 5.66 1.27
C ILE A 118 -5.40 6.88 1.36
N LYS A 119 -4.09 6.68 1.40
CA LYS A 119 -3.10 7.77 1.44
C LYS A 119 -3.07 8.58 0.13
N ILE A 120 -3.23 7.93 -1.01
CA ILE A 120 -3.39 8.61 -2.32
C ILE A 120 -4.72 9.40 -2.33
N GLY A 121 -5.78 8.83 -1.76
CA GLY A 121 -7.04 9.53 -1.55
C GLY A 121 -7.91 9.66 -2.80
N LYS A 122 -8.45 10.88 -3.02
CA LYS A 122 -9.45 11.15 -4.08
C LYS A 122 -9.10 10.69 -5.49
N PRO A 123 -7.85 10.74 -5.95
CA PRO A 123 -7.48 10.22 -7.28
C PRO A 123 -7.81 8.74 -7.48
N ALA A 124 -7.75 7.92 -6.42
CA ALA A 124 -8.03 6.48 -6.50
C ALA A 124 -9.52 6.14 -6.63
N VAL A 125 -10.43 7.07 -6.32
CA VAL A 125 -11.87 6.79 -6.20
C VAL A 125 -12.50 6.22 -7.46
N ALA A 126 -12.20 6.78 -8.63
CA ALA A 126 -12.79 6.32 -9.89
C ALA A 126 -12.39 4.88 -10.22
N ALA A 127 -11.10 4.55 -10.04
CA ALA A 127 -10.57 3.21 -10.27
C ALA A 127 -11.12 2.19 -9.25
N LEU A 128 -11.26 2.58 -7.98
CA LEU A 128 -11.87 1.75 -6.94
C LEU A 128 -13.35 1.44 -7.24
N ILE A 129 -14.12 2.42 -7.71
CA ILE A 129 -15.53 2.21 -8.09
C ILE A 129 -15.61 1.23 -9.28
N GLU A 130 -14.73 1.35 -10.26
CA GLU A 130 -14.69 0.44 -11.39
C GLU A 130 -14.36 -0.99 -10.95
N THR A 131 -13.41 -1.15 -10.05
CA THR A 131 -13.03 -2.46 -9.48
C THR A 131 -14.21 -3.19 -8.82
N MET A 132 -15.17 -2.45 -8.23
CA MET A 132 -16.36 -3.06 -7.61
C MET A 132 -17.23 -3.89 -8.56
N LYS A 133 -17.15 -3.67 -9.88
CA LYS A 133 -18.04 -4.32 -10.85
C LYS A 133 -17.77 -5.81 -11.00
N GLU A 134 -16.51 -6.22 -11.00
CA GLU A 134 -16.08 -7.56 -11.37
C GLU A 134 -15.20 -8.25 -10.30
N ALA A 135 -14.78 -7.52 -9.28
CA ALA A 135 -13.88 -8.06 -8.26
C ALA A 135 -14.53 -9.14 -7.39
N PRO A 136 -13.77 -10.12 -6.90
CA PRO A 136 -14.25 -11.11 -5.93
C PRO A 136 -14.64 -10.45 -4.60
N LEU A 137 -15.43 -11.14 -3.79
CA LEU A 137 -15.99 -10.61 -2.54
C LEU A 137 -14.90 -10.03 -1.60
N SER A 138 -13.78 -10.71 -1.45
CA SER A 138 -12.68 -10.25 -0.59
C SER A 138 -12.14 -8.88 -1.01
N VAL A 139 -11.93 -8.68 -2.30
CA VAL A 139 -11.45 -7.40 -2.85
C VAL A 139 -12.52 -6.33 -2.73
N ARG A 140 -13.79 -6.65 -3.01
CA ARG A 140 -14.91 -5.71 -2.88
C ARG A 140 -15.06 -5.18 -1.44
N ILE A 141 -14.83 -6.03 -0.43
CA ILE A 141 -14.78 -5.62 0.98
C ILE A 141 -13.67 -4.60 1.22
N LEU A 142 -12.47 -4.86 0.73
CA LEU A 142 -11.34 -3.93 0.85
C LEU A 142 -11.61 -2.62 0.11
N VAL A 143 -12.20 -2.67 -1.08
CA VAL A 143 -12.56 -1.48 -1.86
C VAL A 143 -13.56 -0.62 -1.10
N LEU A 144 -14.65 -1.20 -0.57
CA LEU A 144 -15.64 -0.43 0.20
C LEU A 144 -15.04 0.19 1.45
N ARG A 145 -14.19 -0.56 2.19
CA ARG A 145 -13.44 -0.03 3.32
C ARG A 145 -12.59 1.18 2.88
N THR A 146 -11.85 1.04 1.78
CA THR A 146 -10.98 2.09 1.24
C THR A 146 -11.78 3.34 0.85
N LEU A 147 -12.91 3.17 0.14
CA LEU A 147 -13.80 4.27 -0.24
C LEU A 147 -14.42 4.97 0.99
N ALA A 148 -14.81 4.19 2.01
CA ALA A 148 -15.33 4.72 3.27
C ALA A 148 -14.30 5.59 4.02
N GLU A 149 -13.00 5.22 3.95
CA GLU A 149 -11.91 6.01 4.57
C GLU A 149 -11.56 7.25 3.74
N ILE A 150 -11.62 7.19 2.40
CA ILE A 150 -11.34 8.34 1.52
C ILE A 150 -12.41 9.44 1.64
N ARG A 151 -13.65 9.07 1.95
CA ARG A 151 -14.79 9.99 2.15
C ARG A 151 -15.06 10.91 0.95
N ASP A 152 -15.08 10.36 -0.26
CA ASP A 152 -15.42 11.13 -1.45
C ASP A 152 -16.87 10.86 -1.88
N HIS A 153 -17.64 11.93 -2.15
CA HIS A 153 -19.06 11.84 -2.52
C HIS A 153 -19.31 11.03 -3.80
N ARG A 154 -18.33 10.89 -4.67
CA ARG A 154 -18.42 10.03 -5.86
C ARG A 154 -18.67 8.56 -5.53
N ALA A 155 -18.32 8.12 -4.30
CA ALA A 155 -18.57 6.78 -3.83
C ALA A 155 -20.03 6.51 -3.41
N ILE A 156 -20.87 7.55 -3.21
CA ILE A 156 -22.25 7.39 -2.72
C ILE A 156 -23.04 6.35 -3.53
N PRO A 157 -23.08 6.39 -4.89
CA PRO A 157 -23.89 5.43 -5.63
C PRO A 157 -23.48 3.96 -5.40
N VAL A 158 -22.18 3.67 -5.34
CA VAL A 158 -21.68 2.30 -5.11
C VAL A 158 -21.90 1.87 -3.66
N LEU A 159 -21.75 2.77 -2.68
CA LEU A 159 -22.07 2.49 -1.29
C LEU A 159 -23.57 2.18 -1.10
N MET A 160 -24.46 2.99 -1.67
CA MET A 160 -25.92 2.73 -1.63
C MET A 160 -26.29 1.39 -2.30
N LYS A 161 -25.68 1.05 -3.44
CA LYS A 161 -25.88 -0.23 -4.08
C LYS A 161 -25.46 -1.39 -3.17
N SER A 162 -24.32 -1.27 -2.50
CA SER A 162 -23.78 -2.31 -1.61
C SER A 162 -24.58 -2.51 -0.32
N MET A 163 -25.43 -1.57 0.07
CA MET A 163 -26.39 -1.74 1.18
C MET A 163 -27.46 -2.83 0.89
N ASN A 164 -27.72 -3.12 -0.38
CA ASN A 164 -28.73 -4.09 -0.81
C ASN A 164 -28.13 -5.47 -1.17
N GLU A 165 -26.83 -5.66 -0.91
CA GLU A 165 -26.18 -6.95 -1.16
C GLU A 165 -26.37 -7.93 -0.01
N GLU A 166 -26.24 -9.24 -0.28
CA GLU A 166 -26.45 -10.29 0.74
C GLU A 166 -25.35 -10.31 1.82
N SER A 167 -24.15 -9.81 1.50
CA SER A 167 -23.00 -9.84 2.41
C SER A 167 -23.12 -8.78 3.51
N ALA A 168 -23.28 -9.21 4.75
CA ALA A 168 -23.32 -8.32 5.91
C ALA A 168 -22.06 -7.47 6.06
N VAL A 169 -20.89 -7.96 5.61
CA VAL A 169 -19.63 -7.19 5.65
C VAL A 169 -19.63 -6.07 4.62
N LEU A 170 -20.17 -6.31 3.41
CA LEU A 170 -20.35 -5.24 2.43
C LEU A 170 -21.33 -4.18 2.92
N GLN A 171 -22.48 -4.62 3.48
CA GLN A 171 -23.45 -3.70 4.09
C GLN A 171 -22.83 -2.83 5.18
N TYR A 172 -22.04 -3.46 6.07
CA TYR A 172 -21.33 -2.74 7.14
C TYR A 172 -20.42 -1.63 6.61
N TRP A 173 -19.55 -1.93 5.64
CA TRP A 173 -18.66 -0.93 5.07
C TRP A 173 -19.39 0.12 4.23
N ALA A 174 -20.46 -0.27 3.55
CA ALA A 174 -21.32 0.65 2.82
C ALA A 174 -21.99 1.65 3.76
N GLN A 175 -22.60 1.16 4.85
CA GLN A 175 -23.19 1.99 5.89
C GLN A 175 -22.16 2.93 6.51
N THR A 176 -21.01 2.38 6.95
CA THR A 176 -19.90 3.16 7.52
C THR A 176 -19.46 4.28 6.58
N GLY A 177 -19.34 3.97 5.27
CA GLY A 177 -18.97 4.98 4.27
C GLY A 177 -19.99 6.10 4.12
N LEU A 178 -21.27 5.77 4.09
CA LEU A 178 -22.35 6.75 4.01
C LEU A 178 -22.41 7.63 5.27
N GLU A 179 -22.32 7.04 6.46
CA GLU A 179 -22.26 7.77 7.73
C GLU A 179 -21.07 8.75 7.78
N ARG A 180 -19.90 8.34 7.33
CA ARG A 180 -18.70 9.20 7.25
C ARG A 180 -18.80 10.32 6.23
N LEU A 181 -19.72 10.20 5.27
CA LEU A 181 -20.09 11.26 4.33
C LEU A 181 -21.21 12.17 4.86
N GLY A 182 -21.67 11.95 6.10
CA GLY A 182 -22.74 12.73 6.73
C GLY A 182 -24.14 12.32 6.27
N LEU A 183 -24.30 11.16 5.67
CA LEU A 183 -25.59 10.61 5.23
C LEU A 183 -26.09 9.65 6.31
N ASP A 184 -26.92 10.17 7.24
CA ASP A 184 -27.55 9.36 8.27
C ASP A 184 -28.57 8.41 7.64
N MET A 185 -28.33 7.10 7.78
CA MET A 185 -29.16 6.03 7.21
C MET A 185 -30.60 5.97 7.76
N VAL A 186 -30.91 6.73 8.78
CA VAL A 186 -32.27 6.85 9.34
C VAL A 186 -33.31 7.31 8.30
N TYR A 187 -32.85 7.99 7.24
CA TYR A 187 -33.70 8.53 6.18
C TYR A 187 -33.77 7.67 4.91
N ILE A 188 -33.09 6.52 4.86
CA ILE A 188 -32.92 5.73 3.61
C ILE A 188 -33.70 4.40 3.67
N LYS A 189 -34.31 4.02 4.79
CA LYS A 189 -35.23 2.86 4.82
C LYS A 189 -36.62 3.27 4.32
N PRO A 190 -37.10 2.62 3.23
CA PRO A 190 -38.48 2.79 2.78
C PRO A 190 -39.48 2.29 3.81
#